data_0b035c2d0e1f9d2b77497a64ddf07684
#
_entry.id   0b035c2d0e1f9d2b77497a64ddf07684
#
_cell.length_a   1.000
_cell.length_b   1.000
_cell.length_c   1.000
_cell.angle_alpha   90.00
_cell.angle_beta   90.00
_cell.angle_gamma   90.00
#
_symmetry.space_group_name_H-M   'P 1'
#
loop_
_entity.id
_entity.type
_entity.pdbx_description
1 polymer ?
#
loop_
_entity_poly.entity_id
_entity_poly.type
_entity_poly.pdbx_seq_one_letter_code
_entity_poly.pdbx_strand_id
1 'polypeptide(L)'
;MKSKKEIEKTLKENKGDDFVLPMTWDVMFEQMFISEEAMPLLECIISIFGNVDIKDVKGKVRLLPNELKQTSAKDTRSKSDIIADYFKDEKNIDKYIVEMNSSKKMPWRNVFYAYKVAGGGISINDDKYVKAYDTILIDFNTFADDENDLVEMITMRYKTGKIFDDSTKIFEVNMAKAKDMSYNYVDKKEEQVAIISRMFMTTSSLELDKESDKLMSKKDTEKLVNRAKELSSDDGYIRLFDKEENYKELIRNTELAEAHENGKLEGMKLGSKEAKIDVAKNLIKIGLTNEQIVEVTKISIEEIDKLRKEA
;
A
#
# COMPACT_ATOMS: atom_id res chain seq x y z
N MET A 1 -25.70 -4.26 -18.76
CA MET A 1 -24.90 -4.88 -17.70
C MET A 1 -24.35 -6.18 -18.26
N LYS A 2 -23.01 -6.38 -18.27
CA LYS A 2 -22.40 -7.62 -18.77
C LYS A 2 -22.94 -8.82 -17.97
N SER A 3 -23.17 -9.96 -18.63
CA SER A 3 -23.50 -11.22 -17.96
C SER A 3 -22.25 -11.75 -17.22
N LYS A 4 -22.44 -12.63 -16.22
CA LYS A 4 -21.32 -13.33 -15.55
C LYS A 4 -20.37 -13.97 -16.56
N LYS A 5 -20.91 -14.70 -17.54
CA LYS A 5 -20.12 -15.37 -18.57
C LYS A 5 -19.29 -14.40 -19.42
N GLU A 6 -19.82 -13.23 -19.72
CA GLU A 6 -19.07 -12.19 -20.46
C GLU A 6 -17.94 -11.61 -19.61
N ILE A 7 -18.17 -11.37 -18.32
CA ILE A 7 -17.14 -10.88 -17.40
C ILE A 7 -16.03 -11.93 -17.24
N GLU A 8 -16.41 -13.18 -16.92
CA GLU A 8 -15.45 -14.28 -16.78
C GLU A 8 -14.63 -14.50 -18.07
N LYS A 9 -15.29 -14.44 -19.24
CA LYS A 9 -14.60 -14.55 -20.51
C LYS A 9 -13.59 -13.44 -20.70
N THR A 10 -13.99 -12.19 -20.44
CA THR A 10 -13.08 -11.02 -20.54
C THR A 10 -11.91 -11.14 -19.58
N LEU A 11 -12.14 -11.58 -18.32
CA LEU A 11 -11.08 -11.76 -17.33
C LEU A 11 -10.11 -12.88 -17.76
N LYS A 12 -10.61 -14.00 -18.26
CA LYS A 12 -9.77 -15.09 -18.77
C LYS A 12 -8.97 -14.69 -20.00
N GLU A 13 -9.58 -13.97 -20.95
CA GLU A 13 -8.90 -13.46 -22.13
C GLU A 13 -7.77 -12.48 -21.78
N ASN A 14 -7.97 -11.67 -20.75
CA ASN A 14 -6.99 -10.66 -20.32
C ASN A 14 -5.97 -11.15 -19.30
N LYS A 15 -6.32 -12.15 -18.47
CA LYS A 15 -5.55 -12.58 -17.29
C LYS A 15 -5.21 -14.07 -17.23
N GLY A 16 -5.71 -14.88 -18.20
CA GLY A 16 -5.45 -16.31 -18.29
C GLY A 16 -6.57 -17.22 -17.74
N ASP A 17 -6.55 -18.49 -18.15
CA ASP A 17 -7.58 -19.47 -17.79
C ASP A 17 -7.57 -19.87 -16.31
N ASP A 18 -6.43 -19.68 -15.64
CA ASP A 18 -6.21 -19.96 -14.21
C ASP A 18 -6.44 -18.74 -13.30
N PHE A 19 -7.14 -17.74 -13.81
CA PHE A 19 -7.39 -16.49 -13.13
C PHE A 19 -8.05 -16.67 -11.75
N VAL A 20 -7.49 -15.97 -10.76
CA VAL A 20 -8.08 -15.76 -9.43
C VAL A 20 -8.06 -14.26 -9.10
N LEU A 21 -9.02 -13.83 -8.27
CA LEU A 21 -9.05 -12.47 -7.75
C LEU A 21 -7.83 -12.23 -6.87
N PRO A 22 -7.07 -11.13 -7.05
CA PRO A 22 -5.87 -10.85 -6.26
C PRO A 22 -6.25 -10.49 -4.81
N MET A 23 -5.44 -10.94 -3.86
CA MET A 23 -5.62 -10.57 -2.45
C MET A 23 -5.24 -9.11 -2.16
N THR A 24 -4.71 -8.37 -3.12
CA THR A 24 -4.57 -6.91 -3.04
C THR A 24 -5.88 -6.15 -3.20
N TRP A 25 -6.96 -6.84 -3.54
CA TRP A 25 -8.30 -6.28 -3.54
C TRP A 25 -8.91 -6.46 -2.15
N ASP A 26 -9.28 -5.36 -1.50
CA ASP A 26 -9.71 -5.31 -0.08
C ASP A 26 -10.77 -6.37 0.26
N VAL A 27 -11.78 -6.53 -0.62
CA VAL A 27 -12.83 -7.54 -0.41
C VAL A 27 -12.26 -8.95 -0.43
N MET A 28 -11.37 -9.26 -1.38
CA MET A 28 -10.74 -10.58 -1.47
C MET A 28 -9.84 -10.84 -0.27
N PHE A 29 -9.06 -9.83 0.16
CA PHE A 29 -8.21 -9.92 1.34
C PHE A 29 -9.02 -10.27 2.58
N GLU A 30 -10.07 -9.50 2.87
CA GLU A 30 -10.95 -9.75 4.02
C GLU A 30 -11.58 -11.14 3.93
N GLN A 31 -12.17 -11.52 2.78
CA GLN A 31 -12.86 -12.80 2.60
C GLN A 31 -11.93 -14.02 2.68
N MET A 32 -10.67 -13.87 2.29
CA MET A 32 -9.67 -14.93 2.48
C MET A 32 -9.36 -15.11 3.97
N PHE A 33 -9.03 -14.05 4.68
CA PHE A 33 -8.52 -14.16 6.05
C PHE A 33 -9.57 -14.42 7.13
N ILE A 34 -10.87 -14.21 6.86
CA ILE A 34 -11.94 -14.70 7.75
C ILE A 34 -12.16 -16.20 7.65
N SER A 35 -11.54 -16.88 6.68
CA SER A 35 -11.66 -18.30 6.44
C SER A 35 -10.57 -19.11 7.15
N GLU A 36 -10.90 -20.34 7.56
CA GLU A 36 -9.92 -21.25 8.17
C GLU A 36 -8.81 -21.66 7.20
N GLU A 37 -9.07 -21.63 5.90
CA GLU A 37 -8.13 -22.00 4.84
C GLU A 37 -6.93 -21.03 4.76
N ALA A 38 -7.10 -19.76 5.15
CA ALA A 38 -6.03 -18.77 5.18
C ALA A 38 -5.32 -18.68 6.55
N MET A 39 -5.79 -19.39 7.57
CA MET A 39 -5.14 -19.36 8.89
C MET A 39 -3.65 -19.75 8.83
N PRO A 40 -3.21 -20.78 8.09
CA PRO A 40 -1.79 -21.10 7.97
C PRO A 40 -0.96 -19.97 7.37
N LEU A 41 -1.52 -19.17 6.45
CA LEU A 41 -0.85 -18.00 5.89
C LEU A 41 -0.73 -16.89 6.94
N LEU A 42 -1.77 -16.65 7.74
CA LEU A 42 -1.71 -15.69 8.84
C LEU A 42 -0.68 -16.11 9.89
N GLU A 43 -0.60 -17.38 10.21
CA GLU A 43 0.41 -17.93 11.10
C GLU A 43 1.83 -17.72 10.56
N CYS A 44 2.05 -17.88 9.25
CA CYS A 44 3.33 -17.57 8.60
C CYS A 44 3.65 -16.07 8.72
N ILE A 45 2.70 -15.18 8.47
CA ILE A 45 2.88 -13.72 8.62
C ILE A 45 3.31 -13.40 10.06
N ILE A 46 2.59 -13.91 11.05
CA ILE A 46 2.89 -13.70 12.47
C ILE A 46 4.27 -14.24 12.84
N SER A 47 4.64 -15.43 12.36
CA SER A 47 5.96 -16.04 12.58
C SER A 47 7.08 -15.14 12.04
N ILE A 48 6.94 -14.66 10.81
CA ILE A 48 7.93 -13.82 10.14
C ILE A 48 8.09 -12.47 10.85
N PHE A 49 7.01 -11.74 11.07
CA PHE A 49 7.07 -10.39 11.64
C PHE A 49 7.29 -10.38 13.15
N GLY A 50 6.83 -11.42 13.86
CA GLY A 50 7.11 -11.64 15.27
C GLY A 50 8.51 -12.20 15.56
N ASN A 51 9.21 -12.65 14.52
CA ASN A 51 10.50 -13.34 14.65
C ASN A 51 10.41 -14.56 15.58
N VAL A 52 9.39 -15.39 15.38
CA VAL A 52 9.07 -16.58 16.17
C VAL A 52 9.06 -17.80 15.24
N ASP A 53 9.51 -18.96 15.72
CA ASP A 53 9.43 -20.20 14.91
C ASP A 53 7.95 -20.51 14.60
N ILE A 54 7.67 -20.86 13.35
CA ILE A 54 6.31 -21.21 12.91
C ILE A 54 5.70 -22.34 13.75
N LYS A 55 6.50 -23.24 14.31
CA LYS A 55 6.03 -24.32 15.18
C LYS A 55 5.42 -23.79 16.47
N ASP A 56 5.94 -22.67 16.96
CA ASP A 56 5.46 -22.03 18.19
C ASP A 56 4.22 -21.16 17.94
N VAL A 57 3.94 -20.79 16.69
CA VAL A 57 2.76 -19.99 16.28
C VAL A 57 1.57 -20.86 15.93
N LYS A 58 1.80 -22.03 15.31
CA LYS A 58 0.73 -22.92 14.82
C LYS A 58 -0.29 -23.27 15.90
N GLY A 59 -1.56 -23.00 15.58
CA GLY A 59 -2.72 -23.29 16.45
C GLY A 59 -2.85 -22.33 17.65
N LYS A 60 -2.04 -21.25 17.70
CA LYS A 60 -2.08 -20.25 18.76
C LYS A 60 -2.51 -18.86 18.30
N VAL A 61 -3.11 -18.79 17.12
CA VAL A 61 -3.62 -17.53 16.55
C VAL A 61 -5.14 -17.53 16.60
N ARG A 62 -5.71 -16.40 16.98
CA ARG A 62 -7.16 -16.17 17.00
C ARG A 62 -7.50 -14.86 16.34
N LEU A 63 -8.35 -14.90 15.34
CA LEU A 63 -8.93 -13.71 14.72
C LEU A 63 -9.85 -12.98 15.71
N LEU A 64 -9.80 -11.66 15.68
CA LEU A 64 -10.65 -10.77 16.43
C LEU A 64 -11.59 -10.01 15.49
N PRO A 65 -12.71 -9.46 16.04
CA PRO A 65 -13.50 -8.49 15.30
C PRO A 65 -12.61 -7.31 14.85
N ASN A 66 -12.69 -6.96 13.57
CA ASN A 66 -11.85 -5.94 12.97
C ASN A 66 -12.33 -4.49 13.22
N GLU A 67 -13.46 -4.30 13.89
CA GLU A 67 -13.94 -3.00 14.34
C GLU A 67 -13.18 -2.54 15.59
N LEU A 68 -12.49 -1.40 15.50
CA LEU A 68 -11.83 -0.78 16.63
C LEU A 68 -12.87 -0.06 17.51
N LYS A 69 -12.80 -0.29 18.83
CA LYS A 69 -13.73 0.33 19.79
C LYS A 69 -13.70 1.85 19.66
N GLN A 70 -14.89 2.45 19.56
CA GLN A 70 -15.05 3.90 19.64
C GLN A 70 -14.71 4.38 21.06
N THR A 71 -13.85 5.38 21.14
CA THR A 71 -13.45 5.99 22.43
C THR A 71 -14.28 7.24 22.75
N SER A 72 -14.99 7.81 21.77
CA SER A 72 -15.90 8.93 21.94
C SER A 72 -17.02 8.93 20.89
N ALA A 73 -18.10 9.66 21.15
CA ALA A 73 -19.21 9.83 20.21
C ALA A 73 -18.81 10.56 18.89
N LYS A 74 -17.65 11.25 18.89
CA LYS A 74 -17.08 11.92 17.70
C LYS A 74 -16.09 11.04 16.96
N ASP A 75 -15.74 9.88 17.52
CA ASP A 75 -14.83 8.94 16.91
C ASP A 75 -15.54 8.25 15.75
N THR A 76 -15.01 8.36 14.54
CA THR A 76 -15.51 7.60 13.39
C THR A 76 -15.26 6.12 13.61
N ARG A 77 -16.17 5.27 13.17
CA ARG A 77 -15.94 3.82 13.17
C ARG A 77 -14.69 3.53 12.36
N SER A 78 -13.67 3.03 13.04
CA SER A 78 -12.41 2.63 12.43
C SER A 78 -12.44 1.12 12.27
N LYS A 79 -12.21 0.64 11.08
CA LYS A 79 -12.15 -0.79 10.74
C LYS A 79 -10.74 -1.07 10.22
N SER A 80 -10.08 -2.04 10.82
CA SER A 80 -8.83 -2.61 10.34
C SER A 80 -9.15 -3.80 9.45
N ASP A 81 -8.28 -4.16 8.50
CA ASP A 81 -8.57 -5.30 7.66
C ASP A 81 -8.55 -6.59 8.45
N ILE A 82 -7.47 -6.85 9.20
CA ILE A 82 -7.34 -8.05 10.04
C ILE A 82 -6.78 -7.65 11.41
N ILE A 83 -7.37 -8.17 12.48
CA ILE A 83 -6.83 -8.11 13.84
C ILE A 83 -6.74 -9.54 14.39
N ALA A 84 -5.61 -9.91 14.95
CA ALA A 84 -5.40 -11.23 15.53
C ALA A 84 -4.65 -11.17 16.87
N ASP A 85 -5.01 -12.09 17.77
CA ASP A 85 -4.23 -12.42 18.96
C ASP A 85 -3.30 -13.59 18.66
N TYR A 86 -2.03 -13.47 19.03
CA TYR A 86 -1.10 -14.57 19.11
C TYR A 86 -0.81 -14.90 20.58
N PHE A 87 -1.15 -16.10 21.02
CA PHE A 87 -0.97 -16.59 22.38
C PHE A 87 0.42 -17.22 22.51
N LYS A 88 1.40 -16.48 23.06
CA LYS A 88 2.72 -17.02 23.38
C LYS A 88 2.62 -18.14 24.42
N ASP A 89 1.80 -17.90 25.43
CA ASP A 89 1.44 -18.85 26.48
C ASP A 89 0.05 -18.44 27.07
N GLU A 90 -0.35 -19.06 28.20
CA GLU A 90 -1.67 -18.79 28.83
C GLU A 90 -1.87 -17.34 29.31
N LYS A 91 -0.79 -16.58 29.51
CA LYS A 91 -0.80 -15.22 30.10
C LYS A 91 -0.30 -14.15 29.14
N ASN A 92 0.52 -14.52 28.18
CA ASN A 92 1.22 -13.59 27.31
C ASN A 92 0.64 -13.64 25.89
N ILE A 93 0.14 -12.51 25.44
CA ILE A 93 -0.49 -12.36 24.12
C ILE A 93 0.24 -11.23 23.39
N ASP A 94 0.41 -11.37 22.09
CA ASP A 94 0.72 -10.23 21.21
C ASP A 94 -0.47 -9.98 20.28
N LYS A 95 -0.69 -8.72 19.92
CA LYS A 95 -1.72 -8.33 18.96
C LYS A 95 -1.10 -7.97 17.62
N TYR A 96 -1.64 -8.56 16.60
CA TYR A 96 -1.25 -8.30 15.22
C TYR A 96 -2.38 -7.59 14.48
N ILE A 97 -2.02 -6.59 13.71
CA ILE A 97 -2.89 -5.88 12.78
C ILE A 97 -2.27 -6.06 11.40
N VAL A 98 -3.04 -6.54 10.43
CA VAL A 98 -2.58 -6.68 9.06
C VAL A 98 -3.46 -5.83 8.17
N GLU A 99 -2.86 -4.90 7.46
CA GLU A 99 -3.50 -3.95 6.56
C GLU A 99 -3.06 -4.18 5.12
N MET A 100 -3.97 -4.03 4.18
CA MET A 100 -3.72 -4.05 2.74
C MET A 100 -4.01 -2.69 2.14
N ASN A 101 -2.99 -1.99 1.67
CA ASN A 101 -3.13 -0.69 1.04
C ASN A 101 -2.91 -0.79 -0.48
N SER A 102 -4.00 -0.71 -1.23
CA SER A 102 -3.98 -0.85 -2.69
C SER A 102 -3.96 0.48 -3.47
N SER A 103 -4.16 1.63 -2.80
CA SER A 103 -4.37 2.90 -3.48
C SER A 103 -3.32 3.98 -3.19
N LYS A 104 -2.99 4.22 -1.93
CA LYS A 104 -2.01 5.24 -1.52
C LYS A 104 -1.50 5.01 -0.11
N LYS A 105 -0.30 5.50 0.19
CA LYS A 105 0.29 5.49 1.53
C LYS A 105 -0.56 6.30 2.52
N MET A 106 -0.88 5.70 3.66
CA MET A 106 -1.67 6.32 4.73
C MET A 106 -0.97 6.20 6.10
N PRO A 107 0.21 6.81 6.29
CA PRO A 107 1.03 6.60 7.48
C PRO A 107 0.32 6.97 8.78
N TRP A 108 -0.48 8.06 8.78
CA TRP A 108 -1.22 8.48 9.97
C TRP A 108 -2.34 7.51 10.36
N ARG A 109 -2.95 6.82 9.40
CA ARG A 109 -3.93 5.76 9.65
C ARG A 109 -3.26 4.59 10.37
N ASN A 110 -2.12 4.14 9.90
CA ASN A 110 -1.37 3.03 10.47
C ASN A 110 -0.90 3.34 11.89
N VAL A 111 -0.35 4.53 12.10
CA VAL A 111 0.01 5.02 13.44
C VAL A 111 -1.22 5.03 14.36
N PHE A 112 -2.34 5.57 13.89
CA PHE A 112 -3.58 5.61 14.67
C PHE A 112 -4.07 4.21 15.05
N TYR A 113 -4.08 3.25 14.13
CA TYR A 113 -4.51 1.88 14.41
C TYR A 113 -3.58 1.17 15.38
N ALA A 114 -2.27 1.23 15.16
CA ALA A 114 -1.29 0.62 16.04
C ALA A 114 -1.41 1.11 17.49
N TYR A 115 -1.47 2.43 17.69
CA TYR A 115 -1.56 3.01 19.02
C TYR A 115 -2.94 2.90 19.67
N LYS A 116 -4.02 2.88 18.88
CA LYS A 116 -5.37 2.62 19.41
C LYS A 116 -5.49 1.21 19.98
N VAL A 117 -4.94 0.22 19.29
CA VAL A 117 -4.88 -1.17 19.77
C VAL A 117 -3.94 -1.28 20.97
N ALA A 118 -2.73 -0.71 20.89
CA ALA A 118 -1.76 -0.71 21.98
C ALA A 118 -2.32 -0.06 23.27
N GLY A 119 -3.01 1.08 23.12
CA GLY A 119 -3.66 1.77 24.25
C GLY A 119 -4.73 0.93 24.95
N GLY A 120 -5.42 0.07 24.21
CA GLY A 120 -6.39 -0.88 24.78
C GLY A 120 -5.76 -1.94 25.70
N GLY A 121 -4.45 -2.15 25.60
CA GLY A 121 -3.67 -3.05 26.45
C GLY A 121 -3.08 -2.40 27.70
N ILE A 122 -3.23 -1.10 27.88
CA ILE A 122 -2.70 -0.38 29.03
C ILE A 122 -3.78 -0.33 30.12
N SER A 123 -3.47 -0.79 31.31
CA SER A 123 -4.32 -0.70 32.50
C SER A 123 -3.55 -0.12 33.68
N ILE A 124 -4.28 0.33 34.69
CA ILE A 124 -3.71 0.74 35.99
C ILE A 124 -4.02 -0.37 36.99
N ASN A 125 -2.98 -0.95 37.56
CA ASN A 125 -3.07 -1.93 38.61
C ASN A 125 -2.13 -1.53 39.75
N ASP A 126 -2.63 -1.46 40.96
CA ASP A 126 -1.89 -1.04 42.17
C ASP A 126 -1.06 0.25 41.95
N ASP A 127 -1.70 1.28 41.39
CA ASP A 127 -1.09 2.59 41.04
C ASP A 127 0.06 2.53 40.02
N LYS A 128 0.17 1.42 39.29
CA LYS A 128 1.16 1.24 38.21
C LYS A 128 0.48 1.02 36.85
N TYR A 129 1.05 1.61 35.84
CA TYR A 129 0.68 1.26 34.47
C TYR A 129 1.20 -0.13 34.12
N VAL A 130 0.28 -1.01 33.73
CA VAL A 130 0.61 -2.37 33.29
C VAL A 130 0.22 -2.50 31.84
N LYS A 131 1.12 -3.07 31.03
CA LYS A 131 0.89 -3.38 29.64
C LYS A 131 0.57 -4.88 29.50
N ALA A 132 -0.55 -5.17 28.84
CA ALA A 132 -1.06 -6.54 28.70
C ALA A 132 -0.46 -7.28 27.50
N TYR A 133 -0.02 -6.56 26.43
CA TYR A 133 0.45 -7.17 25.18
C TYR A 133 1.30 -6.21 24.35
N ASP A 134 2.14 -6.76 23.48
CA ASP A 134 2.78 -6.02 22.41
C ASP A 134 1.83 -5.89 21.19
N THR A 135 2.03 -4.84 20.40
CA THR A 135 1.21 -4.57 19.22
C THR A 135 2.12 -4.47 17.99
N ILE A 136 1.81 -5.25 16.98
CA ILE A 136 2.55 -5.29 15.73
C ILE A 136 1.57 -5.02 14.58
N LEU A 137 1.78 -3.92 13.86
CA LEU A 137 1.04 -3.60 12.66
C LEU A 137 1.90 -3.91 11.44
N ILE A 138 1.33 -4.58 10.46
CA ILE A 138 1.97 -4.94 9.20
C ILE A 138 1.13 -4.36 8.08
N ASP A 139 1.72 -3.43 7.32
CA ASP A 139 1.08 -2.68 6.26
C ASP A 139 1.64 -3.11 4.89
N PHE A 140 0.87 -3.87 4.13
CA PHE A 140 1.23 -4.29 2.79
C PHE A 140 0.80 -3.23 1.77
N ASN A 141 1.77 -2.59 1.11
CA ASN A 141 1.56 -1.50 0.16
C ASN A 141 1.83 -1.95 -1.28
N THR A 142 0.87 -1.78 -2.18
CA THR A 142 1.00 -2.15 -3.60
C THR A 142 1.63 -1.06 -4.47
N PHE A 143 1.66 0.18 -3.99
CA PHE A 143 2.25 1.30 -4.73
C PHE A 143 3.77 1.32 -4.57
N ALA A 144 4.44 1.73 -5.65
CA ALA A 144 5.89 1.85 -5.64
C ALA A 144 6.36 2.98 -4.71
N ASP A 145 7.35 2.67 -3.89
CA ASP A 145 8.14 3.64 -3.14
C ASP A 145 9.61 3.27 -3.38
N ASP A 146 10.26 3.99 -4.29
CA ASP A 146 11.61 3.67 -4.73
C ASP A 146 12.67 3.98 -3.66
N GLU A 147 12.32 4.80 -2.67
CA GLU A 147 13.23 5.21 -1.59
C GLU A 147 13.30 4.16 -0.46
N ASN A 148 12.25 3.34 -0.27
CA ASN A 148 12.18 2.35 0.79
C ASN A 148 12.62 0.96 0.32
N ASP A 149 13.20 0.19 1.24
CA ASP A 149 13.47 -1.23 1.05
C ASP A 149 12.16 -2.06 1.00
N LEU A 150 12.28 -3.37 0.78
CA LEU A 150 11.12 -4.27 0.77
C LEU A 150 10.36 -4.23 2.10
N VAL A 151 11.08 -4.12 3.22
CA VAL A 151 10.51 -4.07 4.57
C VAL A 151 11.16 -2.96 5.39
N GLU A 152 10.36 -2.00 5.82
CA GLU A 152 10.79 -0.98 6.77
C GLU A 152 10.12 -1.19 8.13
N MET A 153 10.88 -1.02 9.21
CA MET A 153 10.36 -1.11 10.58
C MET A 153 10.39 0.23 11.27
N ILE A 154 9.25 0.66 11.76
CA ILE A 154 9.05 1.91 12.49
C ILE A 154 8.85 1.59 13.97
N THR A 155 9.66 2.22 14.82
CA THR A 155 9.58 2.14 16.29
C THR A 155 9.82 3.50 16.92
N MET A 156 9.37 3.70 18.16
CA MET A 156 9.68 4.92 18.91
C MET A 156 11.13 4.95 19.36
N ARG A 157 11.84 6.04 19.03
CA ARG A 157 13.25 6.23 19.39
C ARG A 157 13.52 7.62 19.95
N TYR A 158 14.49 7.70 20.85
CA TYR A 158 15.12 8.98 21.24
C TYR A 158 15.87 9.59 20.06
N LYS A 159 16.10 10.91 20.12
CA LYS A 159 16.96 11.61 19.13
C LYS A 159 18.34 10.95 18.95
N THR A 160 18.82 10.26 19.97
CA THR A 160 20.11 9.53 19.94
C THR A 160 20.06 8.21 19.19
N GLY A 161 18.89 7.81 18.67
CA GLY A 161 18.67 6.51 18.02
C GLY A 161 18.34 5.35 19.00
N LYS A 162 18.53 5.56 20.31
CA LYS A 162 18.16 4.55 21.32
C LYS A 162 16.64 4.30 21.28
N ILE A 163 16.22 3.04 21.35
CA ILE A 163 14.81 2.65 21.41
C ILE A 163 14.19 3.21 22.69
N PHE A 164 13.06 3.91 22.56
CA PHE A 164 12.24 4.37 23.68
C PHE A 164 11.21 3.30 24.06
N ASP A 165 10.48 2.78 23.08
CA ASP A 165 9.53 1.69 23.22
C ASP A 165 9.59 0.79 21.97
N ASP A 166 9.70 -0.52 22.17
CA ASP A 166 9.70 -1.53 21.12
C ASP A 166 8.47 -2.45 21.17
N SER A 167 7.57 -2.14 22.04
CA SER A 167 6.35 -2.92 22.26
C SER A 167 5.24 -2.59 21.25
N THR A 168 5.37 -1.46 20.54
CA THR A 168 4.53 -1.09 19.40
C THR A 168 5.41 -0.93 18.18
N LYS A 169 5.22 -1.80 17.19
CA LYS A 169 5.99 -1.83 15.94
C LYS A 169 5.06 -1.69 14.74
N ILE A 170 5.49 -0.93 13.76
CA ILE A 170 4.81 -0.85 12.46
C ILE A 170 5.81 -1.33 11.42
N PHE A 171 5.42 -2.30 10.61
CA PHE A 171 6.15 -2.74 9.45
C PHE A 171 5.45 -2.24 8.19
N GLU A 172 6.15 -1.49 7.36
CA GLU A 172 5.72 -1.12 6.02
C GLU A 172 6.36 -2.08 5.01
N VAL A 173 5.55 -2.76 4.21
CA VAL A 173 6.00 -3.70 3.17
C VAL A 173 5.77 -3.07 1.80
N ASN A 174 6.85 -2.78 1.08
CA ASN A 174 6.82 -2.29 -0.29
C ASN A 174 6.68 -3.47 -1.28
N MET A 175 5.44 -3.89 -1.52
CA MET A 175 5.16 -5.07 -2.36
C MET A 175 5.64 -4.90 -3.81
N ALA A 176 5.80 -3.67 -4.31
CA ALA A 176 6.30 -3.43 -5.66
C ALA A 176 7.73 -3.99 -5.84
N LYS A 177 8.58 -3.89 -4.80
CA LYS A 177 9.94 -4.47 -4.81
C LYS A 177 9.97 -5.99 -4.84
N ALA A 178 8.94 -6.67 -4.33
CA ALA A 178 8.86 -8.13 -4.40
C ALA A 178 8.73 -8.69 -5.83
N LYS A 179 8.38 -7.84 -6.81
CA LYS A 179 8.34 -8.19 -8.25
C LYS A 179 9.69 -8.03 -8.93
N ASP A 180 10.61 -7.29 -8.33
CA ASP A 180 11.93 -7.07 -8.88
C ASP A 180 12.79 -8.33 -8.67
N MET A 181 12.97 -9.10 -9.74
CA MET A 181 13.78 -10.34 -9.73
C MET A 181 15.28 -10.07 -9.50
N SER A 182 15.72 -8.82 -9.62
CA SER A 182 17.10 -8.39 -9.35
C SER A 182 17.32 -7.93 -7.91
N TYR A 183 16.25 -7.80 -7.11
CA TYR A 183 16.35 -7.39 -5.71
C TYR A 183 17.10 -8.45 -4.88
N ASN A 184 18.15 -8.01 -4.19
CA ASN A 184 18.95 -8.88 -3.33
C ASN A 184 18.38 -8.86 -1.91
N TYR A 185 17.72 -9.94 -1.52
CA TYR A 185 17.19 -10.10 -0.16
C TYR A 185 18.31 -10.08 0.87
N VAL A 186 18.15 -9.31 1.93
CA VAL A 186 19.13 -9.18 3.01
C VAL A 186 19.22 -10.48 3.82
N ASP A 187 18.08 -11.13 4.02
CA ASP A 187 17.98 -12.37 4.76
C ASP A 187 16.79 -13.24 4.31
N LYS A 188 16.65 -14.41 4.93
CA LYS A 188 15.55 -15.35 4.66
C LYS A 188 14.18 -14.78 5.00
N LYS A 189 14.09 -13.89 5.99
CA LYS A 189 12.82 -13.25 6.38
C LYS A 189 12.31 -12.35 5.27
N GLU A 190 13.19 -11.54 4.71
CA GLU A 190 12.87 -10.65 3.61
C GLU A 190 12.44 -11.43 2.35
N GLU A 191 13.14 -12.56 2.06
CA GLU A 191 12.71 -13.47 0.99
C GLU A 191 11.28 -14.02 1.23
N GLN A 192 10.96 -14.41 2.46
CA GLN A 192 9.62 -14.89 2.82
C GLN A 192 8.55 -13.79 2.68
N VAL A 193 8.87 -12.55 3.05
CA VAL A 193 7.96 -11.40 2.84
C VAL A 193 7.72 -11.15 1.35
N ALA A 194 8.76 -11.29 0.52
CA ALA A 194 8.61 -11.18 -0.94
C ALA A 194 7.71 -12.28 -1.50
N ILE A 195 7.81 -13.50 -0.99
CA ILE A 195 6.91 -14.60 -1.38
C ILE A 195 5.46 -14.25 -1.03
N ILE A 196 5.18 -13.81 0.21
CA ILE A 196 3.84 -13.39 0.63
C ILE A 196 3.32 -12.24 -0.26
N SER A 197 4.16 -11.26 -0.55
CA SER A 197 3.81 -10.14 -1.42
C SER A 197 3.39 -10.61 -2.83
N ARG A 198 4.15 -11.56 -3.41
CA ARG A 198 3.77 -12.16 -4.70
C ARG A 198 2.48 -12.95 -4.64
N MET A 199 2.25 -13.71 -3.56
CA MET A 199 0.98 -14.41 -3.33
C MET A 199 -0.21 -13.44 -3.31
N PHE A 200 -0.05 -12.28 -2.68
CA PHE A 200 -1.12 -11.27 -2.62
C PHE A 200 -1.38 -10.60 -3.97
N MET A 201 -0.33 -10.37 -4.75
CA MET A 201 -0.42 -9.66 -6.03
C MET A 201 -0.78 -10.54 -7.22
N THR A 202 -0.63 -11.87 -7.11
CA THR A 202 -0.88 -12.75 -8.25
C THR A 202 -2.35 -12.83 -8.59
N THR A 203 -2.63 -12.95 -9.89
CA THR A 203 -3.94 -13.24 -10.44
C THR A 203 -4.01 -14.65 -11.05
N SER A 204 -2.98 -15.47 -10.84
CA SER A 204 -2.87 -16.85 -11.31
C SER A 204 -2.93 -17.83 -10.16
N SER A 205 -3.84 -18.77 -10.23
CA SER A 205 -3.94 -19.85 -9.22
C SER A 205 -2.73 -20.77 -9.24
N LEU A 206 -2.05 -20.92 -10.37
CA LEU A 206 -0.83 -21.71 -10.49
C LEU A 206 0.36 -21.01 -9.82
N GLU A 207 0.46 -19.69 -9.99
CA GLU A 207 1.49 -18.91 -9.27
C GLU A 207 1.21 -18.88 -7.78
N LEU A 208 -0.06 -18.74 -7.36
CA LEU A 208 -0.44 -18.77 -5.96
C LEU A 208 -0.04 -20.11 -5.34
N ASP A 209 -0.30 -21.24 -6.01
CA ASP A 209 0.10 -22.59 -5.58
C ASP A 209 1.63 -22.66 -5.40
N LYS A 210 2.38 -22.27 -6.43
CA LYS A 210 3.85 -22.30 -6.44
C LYS A 210 4.48 -21.44 -5.35
N GLU A 211 3.99 -20.23 -5.12
CA GLU A 211 4.53 -19.35 -4.08
C GLU A 211 4.14 -19.86 -2.67
N SER A 212 2.91 -20.33 -2.49
CA SER A 212 2.42 -20.86 -1.21
C SER A 212 3.18 -22.11 -0.74
N ASP A 213 3.52 -23.01 -1.65
CA ASP A 213 4.30 -24.25 -1.35
C ASP A 213 5.70 -23.95 -0.77
N LYS A 214 6.23 -22.73 -0.95
CA LYS A 214 7.50 -22.31 -0.36
C LYS A 214 7.40 -21.99 1.14
N LEU A 215 6.20 -21.69 1.64
CA LEU A 215 5.95 -21.24 3.01
C LEU A 215 5.13 -22.21 3.83
N MET A 216 4.22 -22.95 3.21
CA MET A 216 3.23 -23.77 3.89
C MET A 216 3.34 -25.25 3.48
N SER A 217 2.62 -26.12 4.19
CA SER A 217 2.49 -27.51 3.76
C SER A 217 1.65 -27.59 2.49
N LYS A 218 1.92 -28.61 1.66
CA LYS A 218 1.14 -28.84 0.43
C LYS A 218 -0.39 -28.88 0.68
N LYS A 219 -0.80 -29.49 1.78
CA LYS A 219 -2.20 -29.57 2.19
C LYS A 219 -2.80 -28.19 2.48
N ASP A 220 -2.04 -27.31 3.14
CA ASP A 220 -2.50 -25.96 3.47
C ASP A 220 -2.51 -25.08 2.22
N THR A 221 -1.51 -25.23 1.34
CA THR A 221 -1.46 -24.60 0.02
C THR A 221 -2.70 -24.97 -0.81
N GLU A 222 -3.02 -26.26 -0.93
CA GLU A 222 -4.21 -26.73 -1.68
C GLU A 222 -5.50 -26.10 -1.14
N LYS A 223 -5.67 -26.01 0.18
CA LYS A 223 -6.83 -25.37 0.78
C LYS A 223 -6.92 -23.87 0.44
N LEU A 224 -5.81 -23.15 0.59
CA LEU A 224 -5.74 -21.71 0.29
C LEU A 224 -6.09 -21.45 -1.18
N VAL A 225 -5.49 -22.19 -2.10
CA VAL A 225 -5.73 -22.06 -3.55
C VAL A 225 -7.17 -22.40 -3.91
N ASN A 226 -7.73 -23.45 -3.33
CA ASN A 226 -9.13 -23.82 -3.56
C ASN A 226 -10.08 -22.73 -3.05
N ARG A 227 -9.81 -22.15 -1.90
CA ARG A 227 -10.61 -21.02 -1.39
C ARG A 227 -10.51 -19.79 -2.30
N ALA A 228 -9.32 -19.46 -2.79
CA ALA A 228 -9.15 -18.38 -3.75
C ALA A 228 -9.95 -18.61 -5.05
N LYS A 229 -9.95 -19.85 -5.57
CA LYS A 229 -10.76 -20.24 -6.74
C LYS A 229 -12.26 -20.15 -6.47
N GLU A 230 -12.71 -20.61 -5.31
CA GLU A 230 -14.11 -20.54 -4.89
C GLU A 230 -14.61 -19.10 -4.88
N LEU A 231 -13.91 -18.21 -4.18
CA LEU A 231 -14.24 -16.77 -4.13
C LEU A 231 -14.20 -16.14 -5.52
N SER A 232 -13.21 -16.51 -6.33
CA SER A 232 -13.06 -15.99 -7.70
C SER A 232 -14.12 -16.52 -8.68
N SER A 233 -14.86 -17.57 -8.31
CA SER A 233 -15.99 -18.08 -9.09
C SER A 233 -17.35 -17.55 -8.64
N ASP A 234 -17.42 -16.81 -7.55
CA ASP A 234 -18.66 -16.20 -7.06
C ASP A 234 -19.10 -15.05 -7.93
N ASP A 235 -20.38 -15.06 -8.35
CA ASP A 235 -20.94 -14.06 -9.27
C ASP A 235 -20.93 -12.65 -8.65
N GLY A 236 -21.15 -12.53 -7.35
CA GLY A 236 -21.17 -11.26 -6.65
C GLY A 236 -19.79 -10.62 -6.62
N TYR A 237 -18.76 -11.37 -6.25
CA TYR A 237 -17.38 -10.89 -6.18
C TYR A 237 -16.82 -10.53 -7.55
N ILE A 238 -17.04 -11.36 -8.57
CA ILE A 238 -16.62 -11.09 -9.95
C ILE A 238 -17.23 -9.78 -10.47
N ARG A 239 -18.52 -9.56 -10.25
CA ARG A 239 -19.18 -8.33 -10.69
C ARG A 239 -18.69 -7.10 -9.94
N LEU A 240 -18.46 -7.24 -8.64
CA LEU A 240 -17.95 -6.15 -7.83
C LEU A 240 -16.53 -5.78 -8.27
N PHE A 241 -15.67 -6.76 -8.47
CA PHE A 241 -14.32 -6.57 -8.96
C PHE A 241 -14.28 -5.91 -10.35
N ASP A 242 -15.07 -6.44 -11.33
CA ASP A 242 -15.17 -5.84 -12.67
C ASP A 242 -15.63 -4.37 -12.61
N LYS A 243 -16.59 -4.08 -11.73
CA LYS A 243 -17.07 -2.69 -11.53
C LYS A 243 -16.00 -1.77 -10.98
N GLU A 244 -15.25 -2.22 -9.99
CA GLU A 244 -14.17 -1.42 -9.37
C GLU A 244 -13.00 -1.23 -10.33
N GLU A 245 -12.60 -2.25 -11.07
CA GLU A 245 -11.54 -2.14 -12.08
C GLU A 245 -11.93 -1.17 -13.19
N ASN A 246 -13.16 -1.24 -13.72
CA ASN A 246 -13.65 -0.29 -14.70
C ASN A 246 -13.69 1.16 -14.14
N TYR A 247 -14.01 1.35 -12.86
CA TYR A 247 -14.01 2.65 -12.21
C TYR A 247 -12.58 3.20 -12.02
N LYS A 248 -11.64 2.36 -11.60
CA LYS A 248 -10.21 2.72 -11.50
C LYS A 248 -9.65 3.13 -12.87
N GLU A 249 -9.99 2.39 -13.92
CA GLU A 249 -9.59 2.72 -15.28
C GLU A 249 -10.15 4.07 -15.74
N LEU A 250 -11.41 4.35 -15.44
CA LEU A 250 -12.05 5.65 -15.74
C LEU A 250 -11.32 6.80 -15.04
N ILE A 251 -11.03 6.67 -13.74
CA ILE A 251 -10.28 7.69 -12.97
C ILE A 251 -8.91 7.90 -13.60
N ARG A 252 -8.16 6.82 -13.84
CA ARG A 252 -6.82 6.90 -14.43
C ARG A 252 -6.82 7.61 -15.78
N ASN A 253 -7.80 7.31 -16.64
CA ASN A 253 -7.91 7.95 -17.94
C ASN A 253 -8.26 9.44 -17.82
N THR A 254 -9.07 9.80 -16.82
CA THR A 254 -9.40 11.20 -16.52
C THR A 254 -8.17 11.96 -16.03
N GLU A 255 -7.42 11.41 -15.08
CA GLU A 255 -6.19 12.01 -14.55
C GLU A 255 -5.12 12.19 -15.63
N LEU A 256 -4.98 11.20 -16.54
CA LEU A 256 -4.05 11.30 -17.69
C LEU A 256 -4.48 12.40 -18.65
N ALA A 257 -5.78 12.54 -18.91
CA ALA A 257 -6.29 13.61 -19.77
C ALA A 257 -6.05 15.00 -19.16
N GLU A 258 -6.31 15.17 -17.87
CA GLU A 258 -6.06 16.41 -17.13
C GLU A 258 -4.57 16.76 -17.08
N ALA A 259 -3.69 15.77 -16.82
CA ALA A 259 -2.24 15.96 -16.82
C ALA A 259 -1.73 16.38 -18.22
N HIS A 260 -2.26 15.78 -19.27
CA HIS A 260 -1.93 16.15 -20.66
C HIS A 260 -2.38 17.58 -21.00
N GLU A 261 -3.58 17.98 -20.61
CA GLU A 261 -4.10 19.32 -20.84
C GLU A 261 -3.29 20.38 -20.07
N ASN A 262 -2.99 20.11 -18.78
CA ASN A 262 -2.15 20.98 -17.97
C ASN A 262 -0.75 21.13 -18.54
N GLY A 263 -0.10 20.03 -18.96
CA GLY A 263 1.20 20.05 -19.61
C GLY A 263 1.20 20.84 -20.91
N LYS A 264 0.12 20.74 -21.72
CA LYS A 264 -0.05 21.53 -22.92
C LYS A 264 -0.17 23.03 -22.62
N LEU A 265 -0.97 23.40 -21.61
CA LEU A 265 -1.14 24.79 -21.18
C LEU A 265 0.16 25.39 -20.64
N GLU A 266 0.92 24.64 -19.85
CA GLU A 266 2.24 25.05 -19.36
C GLU A 266 3.23 25.21 -20.51
N GLY A 267 3.29 24.23 -21.42
CA GLY A 267 4.14 24.31 -22.61
C GLY A 267 3.82 25.53 -23.49
N MET A 268 2.53 25.86 -23.67
CA MET A 268 2.11 27.08 -24.40
C MET A 268 2.54 28.36 -23.67
N LYS A 269 2.43 28.40 -22.32
CA LYS A 269 2.87 29.57 -21.53
C LYS A 269 4.39 29.76 -21.62
N LEU A 270 5.17 28.67 -21.48
CA LEU A 270 6.62 28.70 -21.59
C LEU A 270 7.07 29.12 -22.99
N GLY A 271 6.53 28.48 -24.04
CA GLY A 271 6.86 28.85 -25.42
C GLY A 271 6.48 30.29 -25.77
N SER A 272 5.36 30.80 -25.28
CA SER A 272 4.98 32.20 -25.42
C SER A 272 5.96 33.14 -24.71
N LYS A 273 6.42 32.76 -23.50
CA LYS A 273 7.41 33.53 -22.75
C LYS A 273 8.76 33.57 -23.45
N GLU A 274 9.24 32.43 -23.92
CA GLU A 274 10.50 32.32 -24.69
C GLU A 274 10.46 33.16 -25.97
N ALA A 275 9.38 33.04 -26.74
CA ALA A 275 9.21 33.84 -27.94
C ALA A 275 9.23 35.35 -27.66
N LYS A 276 8.59 35.81 -26.56
CA LYS A 276 8.63 37.21 -26.15
C LYS A 276 10.04 37.65 -25.76
N ILE A 277 10.81 36.80 -25.06
CA ILE A 277 12.20 37.07 -24.68
C ILE A 277 13.08 37.21 -25.94
N ASP A 278 12.90 36.32 -26.92
CA ASP A 278 13.64 36.41 -28.17
C ASP A 278 13.32 37.69 -28.98
N VAL A 279 12.05 38.07 -29.03
CA VAL A 279 11.66 39.37 -29.59
C VAL A 279 12.30 40.51 -28.84
N ALA A 280 12.26 40.51 -27.49
CA ALA A 280 12.89 41.55 -26.67
C ALA A 280 14.41 41.66 -26.94
N LYS A 281 15.13 40.55 -27.02
CA LYS A 281 16.57 40.54 -27.35
C LYS A 281 16.81 41.14 -28.73
N ASN A 282 16.00 40.86 -29.72
CA ASN A 282 16.15 41.47 -31.04
C ASN A 282 15.86 42.97 -31.02
N LEU A 283 14.84 43.44 -30.28
CA LEU A 283 14.51 44.85 -30.15
C LEU A 283 15.62 45.61 -29.37
N ILE A 284 16.30 44.99 -28.41
CA ILE A 284 17.49 45.55 -27.74
C ILE A 284 18.62 45.78 -28.75
N LYS A 285 18.88 44.79 -29.62
CA LYS A 285 19.96 44.88 -30.62
C LYS A 285 19.76 45.99 -31.62
N ILE A 286 18.52 46.31 -31.97
CA ILE A 286 18.19 47.42 -32.88
C ILE A 286 18.03 48.77 -32.18
N GLY A 287 18.29 48.86 -30.85
CA GLY A 287 18.42 50.07 -30.11
C GLY A 287 17.15 50.70 -29.57
N LEU A 288 16.02 49.95 -29.41
CA LEU A 288 14.80 50.44 -28.81
C LEU A 288 14.97 50.68 -27.31
N THR A 289 14.18 51.67 -26.76
CA THR A 289 14.19 51.93 -25.32
C THR A 289 13.45 50.84 -24.54
N ASN A 290 13.67 50.73 -23.25
CA ASN A 290 13.03 49.72 -22.43
C ASN A 290 11.48 49.86 -22.44
N GLU A 291 10.98 51.12 -22.42
CA GLU A 291 9.54 51.41 -22.46
C GLU A 291 8.91 50.91 -23.77
N GLN A 292 9.59 51.12 -24.90
CA GLN A 292 9.12 50.63 -26.20
C GLN A 292 9.12 49.11 -26.26
N ILE A 293 10.11 48.43 -25.67
CA ILE A 293 10.18 46.98 -25.62
C ILE A 293 9.10 46.41 -24.71
N VAL A 294 8.81 47.00 -23.55
CA VAL A 294 7.69 46.67 -22.67
C VAL A 294 6.36 46.73 -23.43
N GLU A 295 6.18 47.83 -24.17
CA GLU A 295 4.92 48.05 -24.93
C GLU A 295 4.63 46.94 -25.95
N VAL A 296 5.68 46.47 -26.64
CA VAL A 296 5.58 45.42 -27.68
C VAL A 296 5.46 44.02 -27.09
N THR A 297 6.31 43.68 -26.09
CA THR A 297 6.47 42.30 -25.62
C THR A 297 5.65 41.98 -24.39
N LYS A 298 5.20 43.01 -23.63
CA LYS A 298 4.55 42.88 -22.33
C LYS A 298 5.42 42.17 -21.27
N ILE A 299 6.74 42.17 -21.45
CA ILE A 299 7.73 41.72 -20.45
C ILE A 299 7.98 42.86 -19.46
N SER A 300 8.26 42.57 -18.21
CA SER A 300 8.54 43.61 -17.20
C SER A 300 9.83 44.36 -17.49
N ILE A 301 9.90 45.60 -17.03
CA ILE A 301 11.07 46.46 -17.28
C ILE A 301 12.31 45.88 -16.61
N GLU A 302 12.15 45.24 -15.43
CA GLU A 302 13.23 44.61 -14.68
C GLU A 302 13.83 43.39 -15.46
N GLU A 303 12.98 42.64 -16.18
CA GLU A 303 13.41 41.52 -16.99
C GLU A 303 14.13 41.99 -18.26
N ILE A 304 13.66 43.09 -18.87
CA ILE A 304 14.32 43.73 -20.02
C ILE A 304 15.69 44.28 -19.61
N ASP A 305 15.81 44.90 -18.44
CA ASP A 305 17.09 45.38 -17.90
C ASP A 305 18.11 44.27 -17.68
N LYS A 306 17.67 43.08 -17.26
CA LYS A 306 18.52 41.89 -17.18
C LYS A 306 18.98 41.43 -18.56
N LEU A 307 18.07 41.31 -19.50
CA LEU A 307 18.39 40.90 -20.87
C LEU A 307 19.38 41.86 -21.54
N ARG A 308 19.30 43.17 -21.26
CA ARG A 308 20.21 44.19 -21.78
C ARG A 308 21.62 44.11 -21.18
N LYS A 309 21.75 43.63 -19.91
CA LYS A 309 23.04 43.39 -19.28
C LYS A 309 23.74 42.13 -19.75
N GLU A 310 22.97 41.20 -20.31
CA GLU A 310 23.43 39.92 -20.83
C GLU A 310 23.73 39.97 -22.34
N ALA A 311 23.31 41.03 -23.05
CA ALA A 311 23.50 41.25 -24.48
C ALA A 311 24.70 42.11 -24.80
#